data_44a846fd8ae1a3e6a43715541cbd4256
#
_entry.id   44a846fd8ae1a3e6a43715541cbd4256
#
_cell.length_a   1.000
_cell.length_b   1.000
_cell.length_c   1.000
_cell.angle_alpha   90.00
_cell.angle_beta   90.00
_cell.angle_gamma   90.00
#
_symmetry.space_group_name_H-M   'P 1'
#
loop_
_entity.id
_entity.type
_entity.pdbx_description
1 polymer ?
#
loop_
_entity_poly.entity_id
_entity_poly.type
_entity_poly.pdbx_seq_one_letter_code
_entity_poly.pdbx_strand_id
1 'polypeptide(L)'
;MTTDTPPPARRWLRWLVALPFLFAAASILQVAVLRFVNPPASAFMAARQLEALGQGDLSFRVAYDWRDLEEISPHLPVAMVAAEDQNFANHHGFDLKAIEKARVNNAKGRKVRGASTISQQVAKNLFLWQGGGYFRKGIEAWYTLLIELMWPKT
;
A
#
# COMPACT_ATOMS: atom_id res chain seq x y z
N MET A 1 -28.90 29.61 31.76
CA MET A 1 -28.54 28.69 30.66
C MET A 1 -27.06 28.37 30.81
N THR A 2 -26.72 27.30 31.53
CA THR A 2 -25.32 26.88 31.76
C THR A 2 -24.88 26.09 30.52
N THR A 3 -23.92 26.61 29.78
CA THR A 3 -23.30 25.91 28.65
C THR A 3 -22.40 24.82 29.24
N ASP A 4 -22.94 23.60 29.27
CA ASP A 4 -22.18 22.39 29.66
C ASP A 4 -21.12 22.11 28.61
N THR A 5 -20.00 22.80 28.67
CA THR A 5 -18.81 22.42 27.89
C THR A 5 -18.16 21.22 28.56
N PRO A 6 -18.12 20.06 27.93
CA PRO A 6 -17.54 18.87 28.54
C PRO A 6 -16.06 19.12 28.88
N PRO A 7 -15.57 18.57 30.00
CA PRO A 7 -14.20 18.80 30.47
C PRO A 7 -13.18 18.34 29.40
N PRO A 8 -11.99 18.98 29.30
CA PRO A 8 -11.01 18.74 28.23
C PRO A 8 -10.58 17.27 28.10
N ALA A 9 -10.60 16.50 29.18
CA ALA A 9 -10.29 15.07 29.20
C ALA A 9 -11.24 14.20 28.34
N ARG A 10 -12.49 14.62 28.09
CA ARG A 10 -13.44 13.89 27.21
C ARG A 10 -13.26 14.21 25.72
N ARG A 11 -12.62 15.32 25.37
CA ARG A 11 -12.46 15.73 23.95
C ARG A 11 -11.42 14.90 23.24
N TRP A 12 -10.26 14.64 23.85
CA TRP A 12 -9.20 13.83 23.23
C TRP A 12 -9.63 12.36 23.04
N LEU A 13 -10.44 11.81 23.96
CA LEU A 13 -10.97 10.45 23.83
C LEU A 13 -11.87 10.31 22.59
N ARG A 14 -12.64 11.36 22.25
CA ARG A 14 -13.43 11.40 21.01
C ARG A 14 -12.54 11.33 19.76
N TRP A 15 -11.39 12.00 19.76
CA TRP A 15 -10.45 11.95 18.66
C TRP A 15 -9.74 10.60 18.55
N LEU A 16 -9.39 9.95 19.65
CA LEU A 16 -8.83 8.59 19.63
C LEU A 16 -9.79 7.57 18.99
N VAL A 17 -11.09 7.76 19.16
CA VAL A 17 -12.09 6.91 18.49
C VAL A 17 -12.33 7.37 17.05
N ALA A 18 -12.45 8.67 16.80
CA ALA A 18 -12.77 9.20 15.47
C ALA A 18 -11.66 9.00 14.44
N LEU A 19 -10.38 9.13 14.83
CA LEU A 19 -9.26 9.03 13.91
C LEU A 19 -9.17 7.69 13.17
N PRO A 20 -9.31 6.51 13.80
CA PRO A 20 -9.34 5.23 13.09
C PRO A 20 -10.49 5.13 12.07
N PHE A 21 -11.68 5.63 12.42
CA PHE A 21 -12.81 5.63 11.50
C PHE A 21 -12.60 6.59 10.32
N LEU A 22 -12.04 7.77 10.56
CA LEU A 22 -11.68 8.71 9.50
C LEU A 22 -10.61 8.13 8.58
N PHE A 23 -9.59 7.48 9.14
CA PHE A 23 -8.57 6.77 8.36
C PHE A 23 -9.20 5.67 7.50
N ALA A 24 -10.05 4.82 8.09
CA ALA A 24 -10.73 3.76 7.36
C ALA A 24 -11.60 4.33 6.23
N ALA A 25 -12.42 5.35 6.51
CA ALA A 25 -13.27 5.98 5.50
C ALA A 25 -12.43 6.62 4.37
N ALA A 26 -11.38 7.35 4.70
CA ALA A 26 -10.49 7.99 3.73
C ALA A 26 -9.76 6.96 2.86
N SER A 27 -9.25 5.88 3.45
CA SER A 27 -8.55 4.82 2.71
C SER A 27 -9.49 4.03 1.79
N ILE A 28 -10.72 3.73 2.23
CA ILE A 28 -11.74 3.11 1.40
C ILE A 28 -12.07 4.01 0.20
N LEU A 29 -12.32 5.30 0.44
CA LEU A 29 -12.60 6.26 -0.62
C LEU A 29 -11.43 6.37 -1.61
N GLN A 30 -10.19 6.45 -1.10
CA GLN A 30 -8.98 6.51 -1.92
C GLN A 30 -8.85 5.30 -2.85
N VAL A 31 -9.02 4.07 -2.32
CA VAL A 31 -8.95 2.84 -3.12
C VAL A 31 -10.11 2.77 -4.11
N ALA A 32 -11.32 3.21 -3.71
CA ALA A 32 -12.48 3.26 -4.60
C ALA A 32 -12.27 4.21 -5.79
N VAL A 33 -11.73 5.41 -5.54
CA VAL A 33 -11.45 6.39 -6.61
C VAL A 33 -10.38 5.86 -7.57
N LEU A 34 -9.29 5.29 -7.02
CA LEU A 34 -8.19 4.77 -7.84
C LEU A 34 -8.53 3.49 -8.62
N ARG A 35 -9.69 2.91 -8.40
CA ARG A 35 -10.24 1.87 -9.29
C ARG A 35 -10.61 2.41 -10.66
N PHE A 36 -10.99 3.69 -10.76
CA PHE A 36 -11.54 4.31 -11.96
C PHE A 36 -10.68 5.45 -12.50
N VAL A 37 -9.75 5.95 -11.68
CA VAL A 37 -8.88 7.07 -12.02
C VAL A 37 -7.44 6.65 -11.85
N ASN A 38 -6.65 6.82 -12.90
CA ASN A 38 -5.22 6.52 -12.84
C ASN A 38 -4.52 7.38 -11.79
N PRO A 39 -3.65 6.80 -10.95
CA PRO A 39 -2.98 7.55 -9.90
C PRO A 39 -2.05 8.60 -10.54
N PRO A 40 -2.12 9.87 -10.14
CA PRO A 40 -1.23 10.91 -10.67
C PRO A 40 0.23 10.73 -10.20
N ALA A 41 0.44 10.02 -9.11
CA ALA A 41 1.73 9.63 -8.57
C ALA A 41 1.55 8.53 -7.52
N SER A 42 2.61 7.76 -7.27
CA SER A 42 2.64 6.85 -6.11
C SER A 42 3.18 7.56 -4.87
N ALA A 43 2.91 7.01 -3.68
CA ALA A 43 3.47 7.54 -2.43
C ALA A 43 5.01 7.54 -2.44
N PHE A 44 5.64 6.56 -3.11
CA PHE A 44 7.10 6.53 -3.29
C PHE A 44 7.61 7.67 -4.17
N MET A 45 6.89 8.01 -5.24
CA MET A 45 7.22 9.15 -6.11
C MET A 45 7.10 10.45 -5.34
N ALA A 46 6.01 10.63 -4.60
CA ALA A 46 5.81 11.80 -3.75
C ALA A 46 6.90 11.94 -2.69
N ALA A 47 7.25 10.85 -2.00
CA ALA A 47 8.34 10.84 -1.03
C ALA A 47 9.68 11.22 -1.64
N ARG A 48 9.99 10.71 -2.84
CA ARG A 48 11.23 11.04 -3.56
C ARG A 48 11.29 12.51 -3.98
N GLN A 49 10.16 13.06 -4.43
CA GLN A 49 10.05 14.49 -4.76
C GLN A 49 10.26 15.37 -3.53
N LEU A 50 9.64 15.00 -2.39
CA LEU A 50 9.79 15.72 -1.12
C LEU A 50 11.24 15.66 -0.60
N GLU A 51 11.89 14.50 -0.71
CA GLU A 51 13.29 14.33 -0.33
C GLU A 51 14.21 15.27 -1.13
N ALA A 52 14.05 15.33 -2.46
CA ALA A 52 14.81 16.23 -3.31
C ALA A 52 14.59 17.70 -2.93
N LEU A 53 13.35 18.10 -2.68
CA LEU A 53 13.02 19.44 -2.21
C LEU A 53 13.67 19.75 -0.86
N GLY A 54 13.68 18.79 0.07
CA GLY A 54 14.35 18.92 1.37
C GLY A 54 15.88 19.06 1.26
N GLN A 55 16.48 18.54 0.19
CA GLN A 55 17.90 18.69 -0.14
C GLN A 55 18.22 19.98 -0.93
N GLY A 56 17.20 20.79 -1.22
CA GLY A 56 17.35 22.03 -1.97
C GLY A 56 17.39 21.84 -3.50
N ASP A 57 17.18 20.63 -4.00
CA ASP A 57 17.10 20.37 -5.43
C ASP A 57 15.70 20.69 -5.98
N LEU A 58 15.51 21.95 -6.36
CA LEU A 58 14.28 22.45 -6.95
C LEU A 58 14.12 22.03 -8.43
N SER A 59 15.17 21.51 -9.04
CA SER A 59 15.15 21.08 -10.45
C SER A 59 14.68 19.63 -10.61
N PHE A 60 14.79 18.82 -9.55
CA PHE A 60 14.40 17.42 -9.58
C PHE A 60 12.90 17.26 -9.90
N ARG A 61 12.61 16.38 -10.82
CA ARG A 61 11.25 15.96 -11.16
C ARG A 61 11.24 14.45 -11.33
N VAL A 62 10.26 13.81 -10.67
CA VAL A 62 10.02 12.39 -10.88
C VAL A 62 9.48 12.19 -12.29
N ALA A 63 10.17 11.39 -13.10
CA ALA A 63 9.65 10.97 -14.39
C ALA A 63 8.50 9.96 -14.17
N TYR A 64 7.33 10.29 -14.67
CA TYR A 64 6.15 9.45 -14.58
C TYR A 64 5.41 9.48 -15.91
N ASP A 65 5.17 8.31 -16.47
CA ASP A 65 4.40 8.11 -17.69
C ASP A 65 3.50 6.90 -17.47
N TRP A 66 2.20 7.16 -17.29
CA TRP A 66 1.21 6.09 -17.15
C TRP A 66 1.00 5.45 -18.52
N ARG A 67 0.93 4.12 -18.53
CA ARG A 67 0.57 3.33 -19.70
C ARG A 67 -0.56 2.39 -19.34
N ASP A 68 -1.59 2.38 -20.13
CA ASP A 68 -2.68 1.42 -19.98
C ASP A 68 -2.20 0.01 -20.35
N LEU A 69 -2.88 -1.00 -19.84
CA LEU A 69 -2.44 -2.40 -19.98
C LEU A 69 -2.35 -2.81 -21.46
N GLU A 70 -3.21 -2.26 -22.30
CA GLU A 70 -3.26 -2.49 -23.75
C GLU A 70 -2.06 -1.87 -24.49
N GLU A 71 -1.42 -0.87 -23.90
CA GLU A 71 -0.24 -0.19 -24.49
C GLU A 71 1.08 -0.89 -24.16
N ILE A 72 1.07 -1.86 -23.25
CA ILE A 72 2.27 -2.62 -22.86
C ILE A 72 2.24 -4.03 -23.40
N SER A 73 3.42 -4.65 -23.51
CA SER A 73 3.53 -6.02 -23.98
C SER A 73 2.66 -6.97 -23.16
N PRO A 74 1.80 -7.81 -23.76
CA PRO A 74 0.99 -8.80 -23.04
C PRO A 74 1.81 -9.83 -22.27
N HIS A 75 3.10 -9.97 -22.58
CA HIS A 75 4.01 -10.85 -21.86
C HIS A 75 4.50 -10.24 -20.53
N LEU A 76 4.41 -8.92 -20.36
CA LEU A 76 4.91 -8.24 -19.16
C LEU A 76 4.12 -8.62 -17.90
N PRO A 77 2.77 -8.59 -17.87
CA PRO A 77 2.00 -9.04 -16.72
C PRO A 77 2.29 -10.51 -16.36
N VAL A 78 2.39 -11.37 -17.36
CA VAL A 78 2.72 -12.80 -17.15
C VAL A 78 4.11 -12.98 -16.54
N ALA A 79 5.10 -12.22 -17.03
CA ALA A 79 6.46 -12.26 -16.50
C ALA A 79 6.51 -11.74 -15.06
N MET A 80 5.76 -10.68 -14.74
CA MET A 80 5.64 -10.15 -13.37
C MET A 80 5.04 -11.17 -12.41
N VAL A 81 3.93 -11.81 -12.79
CA VAL A 81 3.31 -12.87 -11.99
C VAL A 81 4.26 -14.05 -11.81
N ALA A 82 4.93 -14.49 -12.86
CA ALA A 82 5.87 -15.61 -12.80
C ALA A 82 7.09 -15.32 -11.91
N ALA A 83 7.57 -14.07 -11.90
CA ALA A 83 8.75 -13.66 -11.12
C ALA A 83 8.42 -13.38 -9.65
N GLU A 84 7.32 -12.68 -9.37
CA GLU A 84 7.03 -12.09 -8.07
C GLU A 84 5.98 -12.88 -7.28
N ASP A 85 4.97 -13.47 -7.95
CA ASP A 85 3.81 -14.03 -7.28
C ASP A 85 3.12 -15.12 -8.11
N GLN A 86 3.76 -16.28 -8.24
CA GLN A 86 3.28 -17.37 -9.09
C GLN A 86 1.88 -17.89 -8.75
N ASN A 87 1.40 -17.59 -7.54
CA ASN A 87 0.08 -18.00 -7.06
C ASN A 87 -0.94 -16.86 -7.05
N PHE A 88 -0.66 -15.76 -7.75
CA PHE A 88 -1.45 -14.53 -7.75
C PHE A 88 -2.95 -14.75 -7.99
N ALA A 89 -3.30 -15.63 -8.92
CA ALA A 89 -4.70 -15.92 -9.24
C ALA A 89 -5.47 -16.69 -8.16
N ASN A 90 -4.75 -17.36 -7.23
CA ASN A 90 -5.37 -18.34 -6.31
C ASN A 90 -5.41 -17.88 -4.85
N HIS A 91 -4.78 -16.74 -4.51
CA HIS A 91 -4.87 -16.19 -3.16
C HIS A 91 -5.62 -14.84 -3.16
N HIS A 92 -6.03 -14.37 -1.99
CA HIS A 92 -6.70 -13.09 -1.77
C HIS A 92 -5.77 -12.11 -1.04
N GLY A 93 -4.76 -11.63 -1.76
CA GLY A 93 -3.79 -10.64 -1.27
C GLY A 93 -2.66 -11.19 -0.41
N PHE A 94 -2.80 -12.39 0.15
CA PHE A 94 -1.79 -13.02 1.00
C PHE A 94 -1.58 -14.47 0.61
N ASP A 95 -0.37 -14.83 0.16
CA ASP A 95 0.01 -16.23 -0.05
C ASP A 95 0.58 -16.82 1.25
N LEU A 96 -0.31 -17.41 2.07
CA LEU A 96 0.07 -18.02 3.34
C LEU A 96 1.07 -19.17 3.18
N LYS A 97 1.00 -19.91 2.06
CA LYS A 97 1.94 -21.00 1.77
C LYS A 97 3.33 -20.45 1.47
N ALA A 98 3.42 -19.38 0.68
CA ALA A 98 4.69 -18.72 0.41
C ALA A 98 5.28 -18.08 1.67
N ILE A 99 4.47 -17.47 2.53
CA ILE A 99 4.88 -16.91 3.83
C ILE A 99 5.49 -18.00 4.72
N GLU A 100 4.82 -19.14 4.89
CA GLU A 100 5.32 -20.24 5.73
C GLU A 100 6.60 -20.84 5.14
N LYS A 101 6.66 -21.06 3.82
CA LYS A 101 7.87 -21.53 3.13
C LYS A 101 9.05 -20.56 3.30
N ALA A 102 8.80 -19.27 3.21
CA ALA A 102 9.83 -18.25 3.43
C ALA A 102 10.32 -18.27 4.88
N ARG A 103 9.40 -18.36 5.85
CA ARG A 103 9.71 -18.45 7.28
C ARG A 103 10.63 -19.64 7.60
N VAL A 104 10.29 -20.83 7.10
CA VAL A 104 11.07 -22.05 7.30
C VAL A 104 12.45 -21.94 6.65
N ASN A 105 12.55 -21.40 5.44
CA ASN A 105 13.81 -21.24 4.74
C ASN A 105 14.72 -20.20 5.41
N ASN A 106 14.17 -19.09 5.86
CA ASN A 106 14.90 -18.03 6.55
C ASN A 106 15.43 -18.53 7.91
N ALA A 107 14.65 -19.35 8.65
CA ALA A 107 15.08 -19.98 9.89
C ALA A 107 16.23 -20.98 9.69
N LYS A 108 16.37 -21.57 8.51
CA LYS A 108 17.46 -22.50 8.15
C LYS A 108 18.72 -21.79 7.63
N GLY A 109 18.81 -20.46 7.75
CA GLY A 109 19.96 -19.69 7.27
C GLY A 109 20.14 -19.65 5.74
N ARG A 110 19.11 -20.04 4.97
CA ARG A 110 19.11 -19.93 3.51
C ARG A 110 18.94 -18.47 3.09
N LYS A 111 19.25 -18.16 1.82
CA LYS A 111 19.04 -16.80 1.25
C LYS A 111 17.64 -16.30 1.62
N VAL A 112 17.59 -15.17 2.31
CA VAL A 112 16.33 -14.54 2.72
C VAL A 112 15.45 -14.32 1.48
N ARG A 113 14.29 -14.96 1.45
CA ARG A 113 13.27 -14.77 0.42
C ARG A 113 12.12 -13.94 1.00
N GLY A 114 11.72 -12.93 0.26
CA GLY A 114 10.45 -12.25 0.49
C GLY A 114 9.27 -13.16 0.10
N ALA A 115 8.14 -12.95 0.76
CA ALA A 115 6.89 -13.63 0.45
C ALA A 115 5.77 -12.60 0.27
N SER A 116 6.12 -11.39 -0.16
CA SER A 116 5.14 -10.33 -0.44
C SER A 116 4.51 -10.57 -1.81
N THR A 117 3.20 -10.53 -1.86
CA THR A 117 2.40 -10.68 -3.08
C THR A 117 2.41 -9.40 -3.91
N ILE A 118 1.97 -9.48 -5.17
CA ILE A 118 1.80 -8.31 -6.05
C ILE A 118 0.84 -7.30 -5.39
N SER A 119 -0.28 -7.74 -4.82
CA SER A 119 -1.24 -6.87 -4.14
C SER A 119 -0.62 -6.12 -2.96
N GLN A 120 0.24 -6.78 -2.17
CA GLN A 120 0.99 -6.14 -1.08
C GLN A 120 2.02 -5.13 -1.61
N GLN A 121 2.66 -5.42 -2.74
CA GLN A 121 3.60 -4.50 -3.37
C GLN A 121 2.89 -3.26 -3.92
N VAL A 122 1.71 -3.43 -4.55
CA VAL A 122 0.87 -2.31 -4.99
C VAL A 122 0.43 -1.46 -3.80
N ALA A 123 -0.11 -2.09 -2.73
CA ALA A 123 -0.51 -1.40 -1.51
C ALA A 123 0.64 -0.56 -0.92
N LYS A 124 1.82 -1.16 -0.80
CA LYS A 124 3.02 -0.48 -0.29
C LYS A 124 3.43 0.70 -1.16
N ASN A 125 3.60 0.47 -2.46
CA ASN A 125 4.20 1.47 -3.35
C ASN A 125 3.26 2.64 -3.63
N LEU A 126 1.95 2.37 -3.71
CA LEU A 126 0.96 3.38 -4.07
C LEU A 126 0.55 4.25 -2.88
N PHE A 127 0.43 3.66 -1.68
CA PHE A 127 -0.17 4.34 -0.52
C PHE A 127 0.78 4.62 0.64
N LEU A 128 1.95 3.97 0.70
CA LEU A 128 2.78 3.97 1.89
C LEU A 128 4.19 4.52 1.63
N TRP A 129 4.91 4.75 2.71
CA TRP A 129 6.29 5.24 2.73
C TRP A 129 7.30 4.12 2.92
N GLN A 130 8.59 4.42 2.75
CA GLN A 130 9.69 3.48 3.01
C GLN A 130 9.98 3.38 4.51
N GLY A 131 10.39 2.20 4.99
CA GLY A 131 10.66 1.95 6.40
C GLY A 131 9.39 1.68 7.21
N GLY A 132 9.36 2.06 8.51
CA GLY A 132 8.17 2.00 9.37
C GLY A 132 7.86 0.67 10.06
N GLY A 133 8.67 -0.36 9.86
CA GLY A 133 8.57 -1.61 10.62
C GLY A 133 7.19 -2.29 10.58
N TYR A 134 6.80 -2.93 11.67
CA TYR A 134 5.53 -3.67 11.76
C TYR A 134 4.28 -2.80 11.70
N PHE A 135 4.36 -1.54 12.17
CA PHE A 135 3.22 -0.62 12.10
C PHE A 135 2.82 -0.35 10.63
N ARG A 136 3.80 0.02 9.80
CA ARG A 136 3.57 0.19 8.36
C ARG A 136 3.07 -1.10 7.71
N LYS A 137 3.60 -2.26 8.13
CA LYS A 137 3.16 -3.56 7.60
C LYS A 137 1.70 -3.86 7.93
N GLY A 138 1.19 -3.41 9.08
CA GLY A 138 -0.23 -3.48 9.42
C GLY A 138 -1.10 -2.63 8.49
N ILE A 139 -0.66 -1.39 8.19
CA ILE A 139 -1.37 -0.53 7.23
C ILE A 139 -1.28 -1.10 5.81
N GLU A 140 -0.16 -1.67 5.40
CA GLU A 140 -0.01 -2.37 4.13
C GLU A 140 -1.02 -3.50 3.99
N ALA A 141 -1.18 -4.32 5.05
CA ALA A 141 -2.17 -5.39 5.05
C ALA A 141 -3.60 -4.86 4.92
N TRP A 142 -3.93 -3.75 5.57
CA TRP A 142 -5.22 -3.08 5.42
C TRP A 142 -5.49 -2.65 3.96
N TYR A 143 -4.54 -1.93 3.33
CA TYR A 143 -4.69 -1.53 1.94
C TYR A 143 -4.73 -2.72 0.97
N THR A 144 -3.97 -3.78 1.27
CA THR A 144 -4.02 -5.04 0.49
C THR A 144 -5.41 -5.64 0.50
N LEU A 145 -6.09 -5.69 1.66
CA LEU A 145 -7.47 -6.17 1.76
C LEU A 145 -8.43 -5.30 0.95
N LEU A 146 -8.30 -3.98 1.02
CA LEU A 146 -9.14 -3.07 0.25
C LEU A 146 -8.97 -3.26 -1.26
N ILE A 147 -7.73 -3.38 -1.73
CA ILE A 147 -7.43 -3.67 -3.14
C ILE A 147 -8.09 -4.96 -3.58
N GLU A 148 -7.90 -6.04 -2.84
CA GLU A 148 -8.46 -7.36 -3.18
C GLU A 148 -9.99 -7.40 -3.18
N LEU A 149 -10.63 -6.59 -2.32
CA LEU A 149 -12.09 -6.50 -2.26
C LEU A 149 -12.69 -5.61 -3.36
N MET A 150 -11.94 -4.62 -3.82
CA MET A 150 -12.49 -3.56 -4.67
C MET A 150 -11.96 -3.59 -6.10
N TRP A 151 -10.77 -4.13 -6.35
CA TRP A 151 -10.17 -4.16 -7.68
C TRP A 151 -10.21 -5.57 -8.27
N PRO A 152 -10.49 -5.71 -9.57
CA PRO A 152 -10.41 -7.01 -10.24
C PRO A 152 -8.95 -7.44 -10.39
N LYS A 153 -8.70 -8.74 -10.38
CA LYS A 153 -7.40 -9.33 -10.75
C LYS A 153 -7.34 -9.59 -12.24
N THR A 154 -7.37 -8.52 -13.03
CA THR A 154 -7.31 -8.60 -14.50
C THR A 154 -5.97 -8.10 -14.98
#